data_6b80b454d6f16a28eba6240855c80825
#
_entry.id   6b80b454d6f16a28eba6240855c80825
#
_cell.length_a   1.000
_cell.length_b   1.000
_cell.length_c   1.000
_cell.angle_alpha   90.00
_cell.angle_beta   90.00
_cell.angle_gamma   90.00
#
_symmetry.space_group_name_H-M   'P 1'
#
loop_
_entity.id
_entity.type
_entity.pdbx_description
1 polymer ?
#
loop_
_entity_poly.entity_id
_entity_poly.type
_entity_poly.pdbx_seq_one_letter_code
_entity_poly.pdbx_strand_id
1 'polypeptide(L)'
;MTILLAILAAVGGGLLYTIIGIIPGTDETATMVPITIILVLAGAPAVVLFAWEVGIITAMQIAHTIPTAMTALPGSTMAVPMVLNCSLAKRLGVPHMAMRKMASGSVVGTCFALPLAIIVALILSPLGSVIAAHSGLIFTICALFIAYISSAKWGAVLAVVPFAIFIQALQRIAIEGHGSTVFTSIFMGITIGPMIYELFGALIPSRRKQFGKDEENETWLAPESKQSLPLIPNPFKQLTKKQIAFSGLWSAISCVGFTMSPVGMTVLSGEATSGRCKELYERISTALSVEDSTSNATYIAGLIIPLLGLGGVAIGGVAAGPAAPLFATAPRFEIGNNLAQLMTLPNYIIFGFIGLIGGAIIAYPIAMHKARAWTELMLRAISHEALIGAFCGLIVMLAFYEAGILGVFLAITIGLVGGFLHTVFGVHTGVQFMTYYASAWIVTQLITIAGIIK
;
A
#
# COMPACT_ATOMS: atom_id res chain seq x y z
N MET A 1 -15.82 4.41 -25.40
CA MET A 1 -16.46 4.37 -24.06
C MET A 1 -15.49 3.91 -22.97
N THR A 2 -14.77 2.82 -23.14
CA THR A 2 -13.86 2.26 -22.11
C THR A 2 -12.71 3.20 -21.72
N ILE A 3 -12.07 3.89 -22.68
CA ILE A 3 -11.00 4.88 -22.40
C ILE A 3 -11.54 6.03 -21.56
N LEU A 4 -12.73 6.55 -21.88
CA LEU A 4 -13.35 7.62 -21.11
C LEU A 4 -13.65 7.17 -19.66
N LEU A 5 -14.18 5.95 -19.48
CA LEU A 5 -14.41 5.39 -18.16
C LEU A 5 -13.10 5.22 -17.37
N ALA A 6 -12.02 4.80 -18.03
CA ALA A 6 -10.71 4.68 -17.40
C ALA A 6 -10.14 6.03 -16.96
N ILE A 7 -10.31 7.07 -17.79
CA ILE A 7 -9.90 8.45 -17.45
C ILE A 7 -10.74 8.93 -16.24
N LEU A 8 -12.06 8.74 -16.26
CA LEU A 8 -12.93 9.14 -15.16
C LEU A 8 -12.60 8.38 -13.87
N ALA A 9 -12.31 7.08 -13.97
CA ALA A 9 -11.89 6.26 -12.82
C ALA A 9 -10.53 6.73 -12.27
N ALA A 10 -9.53 6.96 -13.12
CA ALA A 10 -8.21 7.42 -12.70
C ALA A 10 -8.25 8.83 -12.06
N VAL A 11 -9.01 9.76 -12.64
CA VAL A 11 -9.18 11.12 -12.12
C VAL A 11 -10.03 11.11 -10.85
N GLY A 12 -11.15 10.38 -10.83
CA GLY A 12 -12.01 10.25 -9.65
C GLY A 12 -11.30 9.57 -8.50
N GLY A 13 -10.56 8.49 -8.77
CA GLY A 13 -9.69 7.83 -7.81
C GLY A 13 -8.56 8.75 -7.34
N GLY A 14 -7.94 9.48 -8.28
CA GLY A 14 -6.92 10.48 -7.98
C GLY A 14 -7.41 11.55 -7.02
N LEU A 15 -8.62 12.07 -7.21
CA LEU A 15 -9.23 13.04 -6.30
C LEU A 15 -9.51 12.42 -4.92
N LEU A 16 -10.16 11.26 -4.89
CA LEU A 16 -10.50 10.56 -3.65
C LEU A 16 -9.24 10.27 -2.82
N TYR A 17 -8.21 9.72 -3.44
CA TYR A 17 -6.98 9.34 -2.73
C TYR A 17 -6.04 10.52 -2.47
N THR A 18 -6.22 11.64 -3.15
CA THR A 18 -5.60 12.90 -2.72
C THR A 18 -6.19 13.36 -1.38
N ILE A 19 -7.51 13.26 -1.21
CA ILE A 19 -8.19 13.63 0.04
C ILE A 19 -7.79 12.67 1.17
N ILE A 20 -7.85 11.36 0.93
CA ILE A 20 -7.50 10.33 1.92
C ILE A 20 -6.02 10.44 2.32
N GLY A 21 -5.11 10.62 1.37
CA GLY A 21 -3.66 10.68 1.61
C GLY A 21 -3.19 11.93 2.37
N ILE A 22 -4.03 12.96 2.47
CA ILE A 22 -3.74 14.14 3.30
C ILE A 22 -4.04 13.87 4.78
N ILE A 23 -4.80 12.82 5.11
CA ILE A 23 -5.15 12.47 6.49
C ILE A 23 -3.96 11.72 7.11
N PRO A 24 -3.33 12.27 8.17
CA PRO A 24 -2.16 11.64 8.79
C PRO A 24 -2.47 10.24 9.34
N GLY A 25 -1.52 9.32 9.17
CA GLY A 25 -1.64 7.97 9.69
C GLY A 25 -2.50 7.01 8.87
N THR A 26 -2.86 7.39 7.65
CA THR A 26 -3.65 6.53 6.76
C THR A 26 -2.87 5.28 6.34
N ASP A 27 -3.50 4.11 6.43
CA ASP A 27 -2.97 2.85 5.89
C ASP A 27 -3.47 2.65 4.46
N GLU A 28 -2.54 2.40 3.53
CA GLU A 28 -2.83 2.23 2.11
C GLU A 28 -3.71 1.01 1.85
N THR A 29 -3.41 -0.11 2.51
CA THR A 29 -4.16 -1.34 2.30
C THR A 29 -5.57 -1.21 2.85
N ALA A 30 -5.72 -0.67 4.06
CA ALA A 30 -7.01 -0.47 4.71
C ALA A 30 -7.96 0.42 3.91
N THR A 31 -7.42 1.34 3.11
CA THR A 31 -8.23 2.27 2.32
C THR A 31 -8.42 1.80 0.86
N MET A 32 -7.37 1.32 0.19
CA MET A 32 -7.43 0.97 -1.23
C MET A 32 -8.26 -0.29 -1.47
N VAL A 33 -8.03 -1.33 -0.69
CA VAL A 33 -8.65 -2.64 -0.92
C VAL A 33 -10.18 -2.60 -0.87
N PRO A 34 -10.85 -2.04 0.16
CA PRO A 34 -12.30 -2.04 0.23
C PRO A 34 -12.96 -1.30 -0.93
N ILE A 35 -12.41 -0.15 -1.32
CA ILE A 35 -12.99 0.67 -2.39
C ILE A 35 -12.78 0.00 -3.75
N THR A 36 -11.59 -0.58 -3.99
CA THR A 36 -11.32 -1.34 -5.22
C THR A 36 -12.20 -2.57 -5.33
N ILE A 37 -12.46 -3.30 -4.23
CA ILE A 37 -13.40 -4.44 -4.22
C ILE A 37 -14.81 -4.00 -4.62
N ILE A 38 -15.30 -2.86 -4.17
CA ILE A 38 -16.61 -2.33 -4.59
C ILE A 38 -16.67 -2.17 -6.12
N LEU A 39 -15.62 -1.62 -6.73
CA LEU A 39 -15.55 -1.47 -8.18
C LEU A 39 -15.48 -2.82 -8.91
N VAL A 40 -14.77 -3.79 -8.35
CA VAL A 40 -14.73 -5.18 -8.85
C VAL A 40 -16.13 -5.80 -8.81
N LEU A 41 -16.82 -5.68 -7.69
CA LEU A 41 -18.19 -6.20 -7.50
C LEU A 41 -19.22 -5.49 -8.39
N ALA A 42 -19.06 -4.18 -8.60
CA ALA A 42 -19.89 -3.40 -9.52
C ALA A 42 -19.70 -3.75 -11.00
N GLY A 43 -18.73 -4.62 -11.32
CA GLY A 43 -18.54 -5.08 -12.68
C GLY A 43 -17.67 -4.16 -13.54
N ALA A 44 -16.83 -3.29 -12.98
CA ALA A 44 -15.95 -2.44 -13.75
C ALA A 44 -15.03 -3.25 -14.69
N PRO A 45 -14.80 -2.82 -15.95
CA PRO A 45 -13.90 -3.51 -16.87
C PRO A 45 -12.46 -3.60 -16.32
N ALA A 46 -11.74 -4.69 -16.64
CA ALA A 46 -10.39 -4.94 -16.17
C ALA A 46 -9.42 -3.75 -16.40
N VAL A 47 -9.45 -3.16 -17.58
CA VAL A 47 -8.62 -2.00 -17.94
C VAL A 47 -8.97 -0.74 -17.14
N VAL A 48 -10.24 -0.59 -16.74
CA VAL A 48 -10.70 0.52 -15.89
C VAL A 48 -10.22 0.32 -14.47
N LEU A 49 -10.30 -0.91 -13.94
CA LEU A 49 -9.77 -1.28 -12.63
C LEU A 49 -8.25 -1.07 -12.56
N PHE A 50 -7.53 -1.42 -13.62
CA PHE A 50 -6.09 -1.20 -13.68
C PHE A 50 -5.72 0.30 -13.70
N ALA A 51 -6.41 1.10 -14.52
CA ALA A 51 -6.20 2.55 -14.55
C ALA A 51 -6.57 3.21 -13.21
N TRP A 52 -7.65 2.75 -12.57
CA TRP A 52 -8.02 3.14 -11.21
C TRP A 52 -6.88 2.88 -10.23
N GLU A 53 -6.37 1.64 -10.20
CA GLU A 53 -5.35 1.23 -9.23
C GLU A 53 -4.05 2.01 -9.39
N VAL A 54 -3.55 2.16 -10.62
CA VAL A 54 -2.37 3.00 -10.90
C VAL A 54 -2.64 4.46 -10.51
N GLY A 55 -3.86 4.95 -10.74
CA GLY A 55 -4.27 6.32 -10.41
C GLY A 55 -4.28 6.57 -8.90
N ILE A 56 -4.91 5.68 -8.13
CA ILE A 56 -4.99 5.81 -6.67
C ILE A 56 -3.63 5.65 -5.99
N ILE A 57 -2.80 4.69 -6.45
CA ILE A 57 -1.42 4.54 -5.99
C ILE A 57 -0.66 5.84 -6.21
N THR A 58 -0.67 6.37 -7.44
CA THR A 58 0.05 7.60 -7.78
C THR A 58 -0.43 8.79 -6.95
N ALA A 59 -1.74 8.97 -6.81
CA ALA A 59 -2.31 10.07 -6.03
C ALA A 59 -1.99 9.96 -4.54
N MET A 60 -2.14 8.77 -3.96
CA MET A 60 -1.87 8.50 -2.55
C MET A 60 -0.42 8.79 -2.19
N GLN A 61 0.51 8.28 -3.02
CA GLN A 61 1.95 8.46 -2.81
C GLN A 61 2.42 9.91 -3.02
N ILE A 62 1.68 10.73 -3.77
CA ILE A 62 1.92 12.19 -3.83
C ILE A 62 1.27 12.89 -2.63
N ALA A 63 0.04 12.51 -2.27
CA ALA A 63 -0.74 13.19 -1.25
C ALA A 63 -0.21 13.00 0.17
N HIS A 64 0.35 11.82 0.51
CA HIS A 64 0.92 11.57 1.83
C HIS A 64 2.12 12.50 2.16
N THR A 65 2.75 13.07 1.12
CA THR A 65 3.83 14.04 1.30
C THR A 65 3.33 15.34 1.93
N ILE A 66 2.04 15.66 1.74
CA ILE A 66 1.43 16.90 2.21
C ILE A 66 1.49 17.01 3.74
N PRO A 67 0.83 16.14 4.53
CA PRO A 67 0.92 16.22 5.99
C PRO A 67 2.35 15.97 6.47
N THR A 68 3.11 15.07 5.83
CA THR A 68 4.47 14.75 6.24
C THR A 68 5.39 15.97 6.19
N ALA A 69 5.34 16.75 5.12
CA ALA A 69 6.14 17.96 5.00
C ALA A 69 5.57 19.14 5.79
N MET A 70 4.23 19.28 5.89
CA MET A 70 3.59 20.43 6.52
C MET A 70 3.54 20.34 8.04
N THR A 71 3.49 19.15 8.62
CA THR A 71 3.35 18.95 10.08
C THR A 71 4.50 18.12 10.69
N ALA A 72 5.28 17.44 9.88
CA ALA A 72 6.23 16.38 10.28
C ALA A 72 5.53 15.17 10.93
N LEU A 73 4.25 14.93 10.62
CA LEU A 73 3.54 13.71 10.95
C LEU A 73 3.46 12.83 9.70
N PRO A 74 3.60 11.49 9.81
CA PRO A 74 3.54 10.64 8.65
C PRO A 74 2.14 10.69 8.02
N GLY A 75 2.05 11.00 6.73
CA GLY A 75 0.79 11.01 5.98
C GLY A 75 0.25 9.58 5.80
N SER A 76 1.16 8.63 5.62
CA SER A 76 0.84 7.20 5.50
C SER A 76 1.96 6.36 6.11
N THR A 77 1.77 5.02 6.11
CA THR A 77 2.81 4.09 6.59
C THR A 77 4.10 4.22 5.77
N MET A 78 4.00 4.57 4.50
CA MET A 78 5.16 4.76 3.61
C MET A 78 5.93 6.05 3.89
N ALA A 79 5.30 7.05 4.47
CA ALA A 79 5.92 8.34 4.80
C ALA A 79 6.72 8.30 6.11
N VAL A 80 6.60 7.24 6.91
CA VAL A 80 7.29 7.11 8.20
C VAL A 80 8.81 7.32 8.10
N PRO A 81 9.53 6.73 7.13
CA PRO A 81 10.97 6.96 6.98
C PRO A 81 11.35 8.42 6.74
N MET A 82 10.46 9.18 6.08
CA MET A 82 10.71 10.56 5.67
C MET A 82 10.50 11.58 6.81
N VAL A 83 9.82 11.17 7.90
CA VAL A 83 9.46 12.07 9.03
C VAL A 83 10.69 12.73 9.64
N LEU A 84 11.78 11.98 9.83
CA LEU A 84 13.02 12.53 10.38
C LEU A 84 13.57 13.65 9.50
N ASN A 85 13.68 13.43 8.19
CA ASN A 85 14.17 14.40 7.23
C ASN A 85 13.23 15.61 7.10
N CYS A 86 11.91 15.41 7.19
CA CYS A 86 10.91 16.49 7.25
C CYS A 86 11.05 17.32 8.54
N SER A 87 11.29 16.68 9.69
CA SER A 87 11.54 17.36 10.96
C SER A 87 12.82 18.20 10.91
N LEU A 88 13.87 17.72 10.26
CA LEU A 88 15.08 18.48 10.03
C LEU A 88 14.84 19.68 9.07
N ALA A 89 14.06 19.47 7.99
CA ALA A 89 13.65 20.55 7.08
C ALA A 89 12.83 21.62 7.81
N LYS A 90 11.93 21.23 8.73
CA LYS A 90 11.19 22.13 9.64
C LYS A 90 12.16 22.98 10.47
N ARG A 91 13.13 22.34 11.14
CA ARG A 91 14.13 23.04 11.98
C ARG A 91 15.01 24.01 11.18
N LEU A 92 15.28 23.70 9.92
CA LEU A 92 16.01 24.58 8.99
C LEU A 92 15.13 25.69 8.40
N GLY A 93 13.82 25.74 8.71
CA GLY A 93 12.87 26.72 8.16
C GLY A 93 12.55 26.52 6.69
N VAL A 94 12.74 25.32 6.13
CA VAL A 94 12.52 25.02 4.71
C VAL A 94 11.51 23.88 4.44
N PRO A 95 10.35 23.85 5.13
CA PRO A 95 9.38 22.76 4.97
C PRO A 95 8.81 22.68 3.54
N HIS A 96 8.69 23.80 2.85
CA HIS A 96 8.23 23.83 1.45
C HIS A 96 9.24 23.21 0.47
N MET A 97 10.53 23.24 0.79
CA MET A 97 11.53 22.48 0.03
C MET A 97 11.25 20.98 0.16
N ALA A 98 11.02 20.49 1.38
CA ALA A 98 10.65 19.09 1.62
C ALA A 98 9.44 18.70 0.77
N MET A 99 8.34 19.46 0.85
CA MET A 99 7.11 19.26 0.07
C MET A 99 7.39 19.12 -1.42
N ARG A 100 8.13 20.08 -1.99
CA ARG A 100 8.41 20.11 -3.43
C ARG A 100 9.29 18.96 -3.88
N LYS A 101 10.30 18.60 -3.08
CA LYS A 101 11.22 17.51 -3.40
C LYS A 101 10.53 16.15 -3.33
N MET A 102 9.72 15.93 -2.30
CA MET A 102 8.94 14.70 -2.15
C MET A 102 7.93 14.55 -3.28
N ALA A 103 6.99 15.49 -3.43
CA ALA A 103 5.95 15.39 -4.44
C ALA A 103 6.53 15.27 -5.88
N SER A 104 7.60 16.02 -6.19
CA SER A 104 8.24 15.90 -7.49
C SER A 104 9.03 14.59 -7.65
N GLY A 105 9.65 14.10 -6.56
CA GLY A 105 10.29 12.79 -6.52
C GLY A 105 9.30 11.66 -6.82
N SER A 106 8.13 11.70 -6.18
CA SER A 106 7.05 10.74 -6.38
C SER A 106 6.63 10.63 -7.85
N VAL A 107 6.33 11.78 -8.48
CA VAL A 107 5.95 11.82 -9.92
C VAL A 107 7.08 11.30 -10.81
N VAL A 108 8.32 11.75 -10.58
CA VAL A 108 9.48 11.32 -11.37
C VAL A 108 9.73 9.82 -11.19
N GLY A 109 9.61 9.31 -9.96
CA GLY A 109 9.73 7.88 -9.65
C GLY A 109 8.72 7.04 -10.43
N THR A 110 7.46 7.46 -10.47
CA THR A 110 6.41 6.75 -11.21
C THR A 110 6.66 6.81 -12.72
N CYS A 111 7.13 7.94 -13.25
CA CYS A 111 7.48 8.07 -14.66
C CYS A 111 8.59 7.10 -15.09
N PHE A 112 9.56 6.81 -14.21
CA PHE A 112 10.57 5.79 -14.46
C PHE A 112 10.05 4.37 -14.20
N ALA A 113 9.32 4.18 -13.09
CA ALA A 113 8.89 2.86 -12.65
C ALA A 113 7.91 2.19 -13.62
N LEU A 114 6.97 2.93 -14.20
CA LEU A 114 5.95 2.36 -15.10
C LEU A 114 6.59 1.65 -16.32
N PRO A 115 7.43 2.30 -17.15
CA PRO A 115 8.07 1.62 -18.26
C PRO A 115 9.06 0.54 -17.82
N LEU A 116 9.83 0.77 -16.75
CA LEU A 116 10.79 -0.21 -16.23
C LEU A 116 10.09 -1.46 -15.69
N ALA A 117 8.98 -1.31 -14.98
CA ALA A 117 8.19 -2.43 -14.48
C ALA A 117 7.62 -3.29 -15.63
N ILE A 118 7.16 -2.66 -16.72
CA ILE A 118 6.70 -3.36 -17.91
C ILE A 118 7.86 -4.15 -18.56
N ILE A 119 9.04 -3.54 -18.70
CA ILE A 119 10.22 -4.22 -19.25
C ILE A 119 10.62 -5.41 -18.37
N VAL A 120 10.72 -5.23 -17.05
CA VAL A 120 11.06 -6.31 -16.12
C VAL A 120 10.01 -7.42 -16.15
N ALA A 121 8.72 -7.05 -16.21
CA ALA A 121 7.63 -8.02 -16.34
C ALA A 121 7.76 -8.88 -17.60
N LEU A 122 8.10 -8.28 -18.74
CA LEU A 122 8.32 -9.01 -20.00
C LEU A 122 9.53 -9.96 -19.91
N ILE A 123 10.60 -9.55 -19.24
CA ILE A 123 11.78 -10.40 -18.99
C ILE A 123 11.42 -11.60 -18.10
N LEU A 124 10.55 -11.39 -17.11
CA LEU A 124 10.12 -12.44 -16.18
C LEU A 124 8.98 -13.32 -16.71
N SER A 125 8.24 -12.86 -17.71
CA SER A 125 7.08 -13.57 -18.29
C SER A 125 7.33 -15.05 -18.66
N PRO A 126 8.49 -15.45 -19.23
CA PRO A 126 8.77 -16.86 -19.49
C PRO A 126 8.79 -17.75 -18.25
N LEU A 127 9.03 -17.16 -17.06
CA LEU A 127 9.05 -17.86 -15.79
C LEU A 127 7.67 -17.96 -15.14
N GLY A 128 6.67 -17.27 -15.68
CA GLY A 128 5.33 -17.15 -15.09
C GLY A 128 4.67 -18.49 -14.81
N SER A 129 4.73 -19.45 -15.76
CA SER A 129 4.16 -20.80 -15.59
C SER A 129 4.87 -21.61 -14.49
N VAL A 130 6.20 -21.50 -14.39
CA VAL A 130 6.98 -22.17 -13.35
C VAL A 130 6.67 -21.58 -11.98
N ILE A 131 6.56 -20.26 -11.90
CA ILE A 131 6.21 -19.55 -10.67
C ILE A 131 4.79 -19.91 -10.24
N ALA A 132 3.83 -19.95 -11.15
CA ALA A 132 2.46 -20.35 -10.85
C ALA A 132 2.37 -21.78 -10.31
N ALA A 133 3.09 -22.73 -10.93
CA ALA A 133 3.14 -24.13 -10.49
C ALA A 133 3.74 -24.30 -9.08
N HIS A 134 4.64 -23.41 -8.66
CA HIS A 134 5.31 -23.46 -7.35
C HIS A 134 4.88 -22.31 -6.42
N SER A 135 3.75 -21.66 -6.71
CA SER A 135 3.28 -20.46 -6.01
C SER A 135 3.20 -20.64 -4.49
N GLY A 136 2.68 -21.76 -3.98
CA GLY A 136 2.59 -22.03 -2.54
C GLY A 136 3.95 -22.05 -1.84
N LEU A 137 4.96 -22.70 -2.45
CA LEU A 137 6.33 -22.69 -1.93
C LEU A 137 6.92 -21.27 -1.98
N ILE A 138 6.73 -20.56 -3.09
CA ILE A 138 7.25 -19.21 -3.29
C ILE A 138 6.60 -18.26 -2.27
N PHE A 139 5.28 -18.31 -2.09
CA PHE A 139 4.59 -17.52 -1.06
C PHE A 139 5.12 -17.81 0.34
N THR A 140 5.41 -19.09 0.65
CA THR A 140 5.95 -19.46 1.95
C THR A 140 7.35 -18.88 2.15
N ILE A 141 8.24 -18.99 1.15
CA ILE A 141 9.57 -18.39 1.20
C ILE A 141 9.48 -16.87 1.34
N CYS A 142 8.61 -16.21 0.56
CA CYS A 142 8.38 -14.78 0.65
C CYS A 142 7.82 -14.38 2.03
N ALA A 143 6.86 -15.13 2.58
CA ALA A 143 6.31 -14.85 3.92
C ALA A 143 7.40 -14.92 5.00
N LEU A 144 8.22 -15.98 4.98
CA LEU A 144 9.33 -16.17 5.93
C LEU A 144 10.41 -15.09 5.76
N PHE A 145 10.73 -14.72 4.51
CA PHE A 145 11.71 -13.68 4.22
C PHE A 145 11.23 -12.30 4.71
N ILE A 146 10.01 -11.90 4.36
CA ILE A 146 9.42 -10.62 4.81
C ILE A 146 9.28 -10.62 6.34
N ALA A 147 8.89 -11.76 6.95
CA ALA A 147 8.85 -11.91 8.39
C ALA A 147 10.21 -11.65 9.03
N TYR A 148 11.28 -12.25 8.49
CA TYR A 148 12.64 -12.11 9.03
C TYR A 148 13.20 -10.69 8.94
N ILE A 149 12.93 -9.97 7.84
CA ILE A 149 13.39 -8.58 7.69
C ILE A 149 12.50 -7.56 8.40
N SER A 150 11.30 -7.97 8.86
CA SER A 150 10.41 -7.10 9.65
C SER A 150 11.00 -6.79 11.03
N SER A 151 10.43 -5.79 11.72
CA SER A 151 10.87 -5.39 13.05
C SER A 151 10.85 -6.53 14.08
N ALA A 152 9.90 -7.44 13.96
CA ALA A 152 9.74 -8.60 14.87
C ALA A 152 10.69 -9.77 14.55
N LYS A 153 11.38 -9.76 13.40
CA LYS A 153 12.37 -10.79 13.00
C LYS A 153 11.88 -12.22 13.25
N TRP A 154 12.57 -12.96 14.11
CA TRP A 154 12.23 -14.35 14.46
C TRP A 154 10.84 -14.51 15.09
N GLY A 155 10.33 -13.50 15.80
CA GLY A 155 8.95 -13.51 16.32
C GLY A 155 7.93 -13.58 15.20
N ALA A 156 8.14 -12.80 14.12
CA ALA A 156 7.28 -12.85 12.94
C ALA A 156 7.41 -14.17 12.19
N VAL A 157 8.63 -14.71 12.03
CA VAL A 157 8.88 -16.03 11.38
C VAL A 157 8.13 -17.14 12.11
N LEU A 158 8.21 -17.18 13.44
CA LEU A 158 7.52 -18.18 14.26
C LEU A 158 5.99 -18.04 14.19
N ALA A 159 5.47 -16.83 13.96
CA ALA A 159 4.03 -16.59 13.83
C ALA A 159 3.44 -17.09 12.50
N VAL A 160 4.24 -17.26 11.43
CA VAL A 160 3.75 -17.67 10.10
C VAL A 160 2.99 -18.98 10.15
N VAL A 161 3.55 -20.02 10.76
CA VAL A 161 2.94 -21.36 10.78
C VAL A 161 1.66 -21.40 11.62
N PRO A 162 1.62 -20.95 12.88
CA PRO A 162 0.38 -20.88 13.65
C PRO A 162 -0.71 -20.03 12.97
N PHE A 163 -0.33 -18.91 12.36
CA PHE A 163 -1.29 -18.06 11.67
C PHE A 163 -1.83 -18.71 10.40
N ALA A 164 -0.98 -19.47 9.65
CA ALA A 164 -1.43 -20.25 8.51
C ALA A 164 -2.46 -21.32 8.90
N ILE A 165 -2.20 -22.04 10.00
CA ILE A 165 -3.15 -23.04 10.56
C ILE A 165 -4.47 -22.34 10.93
N PHE A 166 -4.40 -21.19 11.59
CA PHE A 166 -5.57 -20.43 11.99
C PHE A 166 -6.41 -19.98 10.77
N ILE A 167 -5.76 -19.45 9.72
CA ILE A 167 -6.44 -19.08 8.47
C ILE A 167 -7.16 -20.29 7.87
N GLN A 168 -6.49 -21.44 7.78
CA GLN A 168 -7.09 -22.63 7.18
C GLN A 168 -8.24 -23.20 8.04
N ALA A 169 -8.17 -23.08 9.36
CA ALA A 169 -9.27 -23.41 10.26
C ALA A 169 -10.50 -22.53 10.00
N LEU A 170 -10.31 -21.21 9.83
CA LEU A 170 -11.40 -20.29 9.48
C LEU A 170 -11.97 -20.58 8.08
N GLN A 171 -11.14 -20.90 7.11
CA GLN A 171 -11.58 -21.31 5.77
C GLN A 171 -12.42 -22.60 5.82
N ARG A 172 -12.05 -23.56 6.66
CA ARG A 172 -12.84 -24.77 6.87
C ARG A 172 -14.22 -24.47 7.47
N ILE A 173 -14.28 -23.58 8.47
CA ILE A 173 -15.55 -23.10 9.04
C ILE A 173 -16.41 -22.43 7.94
N ALA A 174 -15.77 -21.64 7.07
CA ALA A 174 -16.48 -21.02 5.94
C ALA A 174 -17.05 -22.06 4.97
N ILE A 175 -16.28 -23.08 4.61
CA ILE A 175 -16.75 -24.17 3.73
C ILE A 175 -17.92 -24.91 4.34
N GLU A 176 -17.82 -25.26 5.65
CA GLU A 176 -18.88 -25.99 6.35
C GLU A 176 -20.16 -25.12 6.55
N GLY A 177 -20.01 -23.81 6.80
CA GLY A 177 -21.14 -22.91 7.08
C GLY A 177 -21.71 -22.16 5.88
N HIS A 178 -20.88 -21.84 4.88
CA HIS A 178 -21.27 -21.05 3.70
C HIS A 178 -21.18 -21.88 2.39
N GLY A 179 -20.58 -23.06 2.41
CA GLY A 179 -20.42 -23.93 1.23
C GLY A 179 -19.21 -23.63 0.34
N SER A 180 -18.45 -22.57 0.62
CA SER A 180 -17.26 -22.19 -0.14
C SER A 180 -16.24 -21.47 0.73
N THR A 181 -15.01 -21.34 0.22
CA THR A 181 -13.99 -20.50 0.84
C THR A 181 -14.40 -19.04 0.74
N VAL A 182 -14.03 -18.24 1.75
CA VAL A 182 -14.26 -16.80 1.79
C VAL A 182 -12.93 -16.05 1.65
N PHE A 183 -12.87 -15.16 0.70
CA PHE A 183 -11.70 -14.30 0.49
C PHE A 183 -11.85 -12.97 1.21
N THR A 184 -12.95 -12.26 0.90
CA THR A 184 -13.17 -10.88 1.35
C THR A 184 -13.19 -10.80 2.87
N SER A 185 -13.93 -11.68 3.53
CA SER A 185 -14.06 -11.68 4.99
C SER A 185 -12.72 -11.87 5.71
N ILE A 186 -11.92 -12.86 5.30
CA ILE A 186 -10.63 -13.14 5.94
C ILE A 186 -9.61 -12.07 5.57
N PHE A 187 -9.51 -11.71 4.29
CA PHE A 187 -8.56 -10.73 3.82
C PHE A 187 -8.82 -9.34 4.41
N MET A 188 -10.10 -8.92 4.42
CA MET A 188 -10.51 -7.64 5.02
C MET A 188 -10.30 -7.63 6.53
N GLY A 189 -10.57 -8.74 7.20
CA GLY A 189 -10.29 -8.85 8.63
C GLY A 189 -8.80 -8.64 8.95
N ILE A 190 -7.88 -9.23 8.17
CA ILE A 190 -6.44 -8.97 8.30
C ILE A 190 -6.14 -7.48 8.06
N THR A 191 -6.76 -6.88 7.03
CA THR A 191 -6.56 -5.48 6.64
C THR A 191 -6.82 -4.51 7.80
N ILE A 192 -7.96 -4.66 8.48
CA ILE A 192 -8.33 -3.79 9.62
C ILE A 192 -7.95 -4.38 10.97
N GLY A 193 -7.16 -5.44 11.00
CA GLY A 193 -6.77 -6.12 12.23
C GLY A 193 -6.29 -5.17 13.34
N PRO A 194 -5.32 -4.28 13.09
CA PRO A 194 -4.87 -3.31 14.08
C PRO A 194 -6.01 -2.44 14.63
N MET A 195 -6.90 -1.95 13.75
CA MET A 195 -8.04 -1.11 14.12
C MET A 195 -9.07 -1.88 14.96
N ILE A 196 -9.40 -3.12 14.58
CA ILE A 196 -10.29 -3.98 15.38
C ILE A 196 -9.69 -4.23 16.75
N TYR A 197 -8.39 -4.50 16.83
CA TYR A 197 -7.72 -4.75 18.11
C TYR A 197 -7.76 -3.51 19.03
N GLU A 198 -7.57 -2.32 18.48
CA GLU A 198 -7.69 -1.06 19.23
C GLU A 198 -9.13 -0.82 19.71
N LEU A 199 -10.14 -1.01 18.85
CA LEU A 199 -11.55 -0.90 19.23
C LEU A 199 -11.92 -1.85 20.36
N PHE A 200 -11.47 -3.12 20.31
CA PHE A 200 -11.66 -4.06 21.42
C PHE A 200 -10.86 -3.66 22.67
N GLY A 201 -9.68 -3.06 22.48
CA GLY A 201 -8.90 -2.48 23.58
C GLY A 201 -9.66 -1.38 24.33
N ALA A 202 -10.44 -0.57 23.61
CA ALA A 202 -11.27 0.48 24.21
C ALA A 202 -12.43 -0.08 25.08
N LEU A 203 -12.84 -1.33 24.90
CA LEU A 203 -13.82 -2.00 25.76
C LEU A 203 -13.24 -2.40 27.12
N ILE A 204 -11.92 -2.47 27.24
CA ILE A 204 -11.23 -2.83 28.48
C ILE A 204 -11.05 -1.56 29.34
N PRO A 205 -11.64 -1.47 30.56
CA PRO A 205 -11.65 -0.24 31.34
C PRO A 205 -10.26 0.34 31.67
N SER A 206 -9.25 -0.52 31.83
CA SER A 206 -7.86 -0.09 32.07
C SER A 206 -7.19 0.54 30.86
N ARG A 207 -7.50 0.06 29.65
CA ARG A 207 -6.99 0.62 28.39
C ARG A 207 -7.81 1.85 27.94
N ARG A 208 -9.12 1.84 28.18
CA ARG A 208 -10.01 2.96 27.85
C ARG A 208 -9.56 4.28 28.51
N LYS A 209 -8.97 4.23 29.72
CA LYS A 209 -8.39 5.40 30.38
C LYS A 209 -7.17 5.99 29.62
N GLN A 210 -6.52 5.23 28.78
CA GLN A 210 -5.39 5.70 27.95
C GLN A 210 -5.87 6.42 26.69
N PHE A 211 -7.04 6.04 26.13
CA PHE A 211 -7.66 6.70 24.97
C PHE A 211 -8.35 8.03 25.32
N GLY A 212 -8.67 8.30 26.58
CA GLY A 212 -9.40 9.49 27.03
C GLY A 212 -8.53 10.65 27.51
N LYS A 213 -7.24 10.63 27.26
CA LYS A 213 -6.31 11.73 27.54
C LYS A 213 -5.79 12.34 26.24
N ASP A 214 -6.67 12.82 25.39
CA ASP A 214 -6.28 13.79 24.38
C ASP A 214 -6.07 15.13 25.10
N GLU A 215 -4.84 15.36 25.57
CA GLU A 215 -4.35 16.73 25.71
C GLU A 215 -4.45 17.37 24.33
N GLU A 216 -5.04 18.57 24.24
CA GLU A 216 -5.05 19.37 23.01
C GLU A 216 -3.61 19.53 22.52
N ASN A 217 -3.15 18.62 21.69
CA ASN A 217 -1.81 18.69 21.13
C ASN A 217 -1.81 19.72 20.00
N GLU A 218 -1.24 20.89 20.25
CA GLU A 218 -0.99 21.88 19.21
C GLU A 218 -0.11 21.28 18.10
N THR A 219 -0.71 20.99 16.97
CA THR A 219 0.04 20.50 15.80
C THR A 219 0.68 21.70 15.08
N TRP A 220 2.01 21.70 15.02
CA TRP A 220 2.71 22.70 14.23
C TRP A 220 2.37 22.56 12.74
N LEU A 221 2.03 23.67 12.10
CA LEU A 221 1.75 23.76 10.68
C LEU A 221 2.76 24.71 10.00
N ALA A 222 3.33 24.27 8.87
CA ALA A 222 4.26 25.08 8.07
C ALA A 222 3.62 26.43 7.66
N PRO A 223 4.38 27.55 7.68
CA PRO A 223 3.89 28.84 7.23
C PRO A 223 3.51 28.81 5.74
N GLU A 224 2.83 29.83 5.24
CA GLU A 224 2.51 29.92 3.81
C GLU A 224 3.76 30.13 2.95
N SER A 225 3.78 29.51 1.77
CA SER A 225 4.85 29.71 0.79
C SER A 225 4.67 31.04 0.06
N LYS A 226 5.71 31.86 0.08
CA LYS A 226 5.73 33.14 -0.66
C LYS A 226 6.13 32.99 -2.14
N GLN A 227 6.51 31.80 -2.59
CA GLN A 227 6.95 31.58 -3.98
C GLN A 227 5.78 31.29 -4.90
N SER A 228 5.66 32.06 -5.96
CA SER A 228 4.73 31.81 -7.05
C SER A 228 5.27 30.69 -7.96
N LEU A 229 4.45 29.68 -8.21
CA LEU A 229 4.72 28.58 -9.13
C LEU A 229 3.68 28.57 -10.26
N PRO A 230 4.00 28.06 -11.47
CA PRO A 230 2.99 27.83 -12.49
C PRO A 230 1.96 26.80 -12.01
N LEU A 231 0.74 26.82 -12.57
CA LEU A 231 -0.38 25.95 -12.13
C LEU A 231 0.02 24.48 -12.01
N ILE A 232 0.73 23.97 -12.99
CA ILE A 232 1.33 22.62 -12.97
C ILE A 232 2.85 22.79 -13.11
N PRO A 233 3.59 22.83 -11.98
CA PRO A 233 5.04 22.92 -12.04
C PRO A 233 5.63 21.65 -12.66
N ASN A 234 6.64 21.80 -13.51
CA ASN A 234 7.33 20.63 -14.07
C ASN A 234 8.12 19.90 -12.97
N PRO A 235 7.80 18.64 -12.63
CA PRO A 235 8.46 17.90 -11.55
C PRO A 235 9.95 17.71 -11.79
N PHE A 236 10.38 17.50 -13.03
CA PHE A 236 11.79 17.36 -13.37
C PHE A 236 12.60 18.64 -13.14
N LYS A 237 11.98 19.83 -13.23
CA LYS A 237 12.63 21.11 -12.94
C LYS A 237 12.73 21.42 -11.44
N GLN A 238 11.92 20.73 -10.60
CA GLN A 238 11.99 20.88 -9.15
C GLN A 238 13.14 20.05 -8.54
N LEU A 239 13.66 19.07 -9.27
CA LEU A 239 14.76 18.20 -8.86
C LEU A 239 16.07 18.60 -9.53
N THR A 240 17.18 18.34 -8.87
CA THR A 240 18.51 18.45 -9.48
C THR A 240 18.77 17.23 -10.39
N LYS A 241 19.68 17.37 -11.35
CA LYS A 241 20.09 16.26 -12.23
C LYS A 241 20.52 15.01 -11.43
N LYS A 242 21.22 15.22 -10.31
CA LYS A 242 21.65 14.17 -9.39
C LYS A 242 20.45 13.46 -8.74
N GLN A 243 19.46 14.22 -8.27
CA GLN A 243 18.24 13.69 -7.69
C GLN A 243 17.43 12.87 -8.72
N ILE A 244 17.28 13.38 -9.96
CA ILE A 244 16.62 12.64 -11.04
C ILE A 244 17.35 11.33 -11.36
N ALA A 245 18.69 11.37 -11.45
CA ALA A 245 19.49 10.17 -11.71
C ALA A 245 19.34 9.12 -10.58
N PHE A 246 19.37 9.55 -9.32
CA PHE A 246 19.13 8.66 -8.19
C PHE A 246 17.69 8.13 -8.17
N SER A 247 16.69 8.96 -8.45
CA SER A 247 15.30 8.52 -8.57
C SER A 247 15.13 7.45 -9.65
N GLY A 248 15.72 7.64 -10.83
CA GLY A 248 15.72 6.65 -11.90
C GLY A 248 16.43 5.35 -11.51
N LEU A 249 17.59 5.43 -10.89
CA LEU A 249 18.36 4.27 -10.42
C LEU A 249 17.55 3.48 -9.37
N TRP A 250 16.99 4.15 -8.38
CA TRP A 250 16.23 3.48 -7.32
C TRP A 250 14.88 2.96 -7.82
N SER A 251 14.27 3.60 -8.82
CA SER A 251 13.12 3.03 -9.51
C SER A 251 13.46 1.72 -10.21
N ALA A 252 14.62 1.62 -10.85
CA ALA A 252 15.09 0.38 -11.46
C ALA A 252 15.38 -0.71 -10.40
N ILE A 253 16.04 -0.33 -9.29
CA ILE A 253 16.28 -1.25 -8.16
C ILE A 253 14.95 -1.74 -7.57
N SER A 254 13.95 -0.86 -7.43
CA SER A 254 12.60 -1.22 -6.96
C SER A 254 11.91 -2.19 -7.89
N CYS A 255 12.10 -2.08 -9.22
CA CYS A 255 11.55 -3.04 -10.17
C CYS A 255 12.18 -4.43 -10.02
N VAL A 256 13.49 -4.51 -9.73
CA VAL A 256 14.15 -5.80 -9.45
C VAL A 256 13.73 -6.35 -8.08
N GLY A 257 13.62 -5.46 -7.10
CA GLY A 257 13.21 -5.78 -5.72
C GLY A 257 11.70 -5.67 -5.47
N PHE A 258 10.85 -5.86 -6.46
CA PHE A 258 9.39 -5.65 -6.38
C PHE A 258 8.68 -6.47 -5.29
N THR A 259 9.29 -7.54 -4.80
CA THR A 259 8.78 -8.36 -3.70
C THR A 259 9.13 -7.80 -2.32
N MET A 260 10.06 -6.84 -2.25
CA MET A 260 10.49 -6.26 -0.99
C MET A 260 9.45 -5.30 -0.40
N SER A 261 9.57 -5.03 0.90
CA SER A 261 8.74 -4.04 1.57
C SER A 261 9.02 -2.64 1.00
N PRO A 262 7.97 -1.90 0.56
CA PRO A 262 8.13 -0.53 0.12
C PRO A 262 8.80 0.37 1.18
N VAL A 263 8.45 0.21 2.46
CA VAL A 263 9.09 0.94 3.58
C VAL A 263 10.58 0.65 3.65
N GLY A 264 10.98 -0.64 3.58
CA GLY A 264 12.38 -1.05 3.59
C GLY A 264 13.18 -0.46 2.42
N MET A 265 12.59 -0.48 1.22
CA MET A 265 13.20 0.11 0.02
C MET A 265 13.37 1.63 0.15
N THR A 266 12.39 2.30 0.74
CA THR A 266 12.43 3.74 1.00
C THR A 266 13.56 4.10 1.95
N VAL A 267 13.71 3.40 3.08
CA VAL A 267 14.81 3.62 4.03
C VAL A 267 16.16 3.40 3.34
N LEU A 268 16.34 2.27 2.65
CA LEU A 268 17.60 1.94 1.97
C LEU A 268 17.98 3.00 0.94
N SER A 269 17.02 3.50 0.16
CA SER A 269 17.27 4.50 -0.88
C SER A 269 17.69 5.84 -0.27
N GLY A 270 17.01 6.26 0.81
CA GLY A 270 17.34 7.48 1.52
C GLY A 270 18.74 7.46 2.12
N GLU A 271 19.10 6.40 2.84
CA GLU A 271 20.43 6.25 3.45
C GLU A 271 21.56 6.16 2.40
N ALA A 272 21.38 5.32 1.38
CA ALA A 272 22.38 5.10 0.36
C ALA A 272 22.69 6.35 -0.49
N THR A 273 21.70 7.23 -0.68
CA THR A 273 21.85 8.44 -1.50
C THR A 273 22.28 9.65 -0.67
N SER A 274 21.69 9.83 0.52
CA SER A 274 21.98 10.95 1.41
C SER A 274 23.42 10.91 1.94
N GLY A 275 23.95 9.73 2.24
CA GLY A 275 25.33 9.56 2.70
C GLY A 275 26.41 10.04 1.72
N ARG A 276 26.05 10.26 0.45
CA ARG A 276 26.93 10.80 -0.60
C ARG A 276 26.89 12.33 -0.73
N CYS A 277 26.08 13.01 0.08
CA CYS A 277 25.94 14.45 0.09
C CYS A 277 26.70 15.05 1.30
N LYS A 278 27.49 16.11 1.06
CA LYS A 278 28.30 16.74 2.12
C LYS A 278 27.52 17.77 2.93
N GLU A 279 26.70 18.58 2.25
CA GLU A 279 25.93 19.64 2.88
C GLU A 279 24.57 19.11 3.39
N LEU A 280 24.16 19.57 4.58
CA LEU A 280 22.93 19.13 5.23
C LEU A 280 21.68 19.36 4.38
N TYR A 281 21.58 20.53 3.73
CA TYR A 281 20.45 20.85 2.84
C TYR A 281 20.40 19.89 1.65
N GLU A 282 21.53 19.64 0.98
CA GLU A 282 21.61 18.71 -0.15
C GLU A 282 21.28 17.29 0.32
N ARG A 283 21.77 16.89 1.48
CA ARG A 283 21.51 15.58 2.08
C ARG A 283 20.01 15.37 2.31
N ILE A 284 19.34 16.28 3.02
CA ILE A 284 17.91 16.19 3.32
C ILE A 284 17.08 16.22 2.04
N SER A 285 17.36 17.18 1.14
CA SER A 285 16.57 17.33 -0.09
C SER A 285 16.73 16.13 -1.04
N THR A 286 17.91 15.50 -1.06
CA THR A 286 18.16 14.31 -1.87
C THR A 286 17.50 13.08 -1.24
N ALA A 287 17.65 12.88 0.08
CA ALA A 287 16.95 11.82 0.78
C ALA A 287 15.46 11.86 0.49
N LEU A 288 14.80 12.96 0.80
CA LEU A 288 13.35 13.12 0.64
C LEU A 288 12.87 12.88 -0.80
N SER A 289 13.58 13.42 -1.80
CA SER A 289 13.20 13.21 -3.20
C SER A 289 13.33 11.77 -3.67
N VAL A 290 14.37 11.06 -3.20
CA VAL A 290 14.66 9.68 -3.60
C VAL A 290 13.81 8.69 -2.79
N GLU A 291 13.62 8.92 -1.50
CA GLU A 291 12.74 8.13 -0.64
C GLU A 291 11.32 8.06 -1.22
N ASP A 292 10.77 9.22 -1.58
CA ASP A 292 9.40 9.28 -2.09
C ASP A 292 9.29 8.74 -3.53
N SER A 293 10.29 9.02 -4.36
CA SER A 293 10.43 8.38 -5.68
C SER A 293 10.44 6.83 -5.57
N THR A 294 11.20 6.30 -4.62
CA THR A 294 11.33 4.86 -4.39
C THR A 294 10.04 4.25 -3.86
N SER A 295 9.34 4.96 -2.96
CA SER A 295 8.06 4.53 -2.44
C SER A 295 7.06 4.29 -3.58
N ASN A 296 6.83 5.31 -4.42
CA ASN A 296 5.90 5.19 -5.54
C ASN A 296 6.37 4.15 -6.58
N ALA A 297 7.68 4.12 -6.89
CA ALA A 297 8.24 3.14 -7.82
C ALA A 297 8.03 1.70 -7.34
N THR A 298 8.19 1.43 -6.05
CA THR A 298 7.99 0.10 -5.48
C THR A 298 6.54 -0.34 -5.56
N TYR A 299 5.59 0.57 -5.35
CA TYR A 299 4.16 0.27 -5.52
C TYR A 299 3.81 -0.05 -6.97
N ILE A 300 4.26 0.76 -7.93
CA ILE A 300 4.03 0.52 -9.36
C ILE A 300 4.67 -0.79 -9.82
N ALA A 301 5.91 -1.06 -9.39
CA ALA A 301 6.59 -2.31 -9.71
C ALA A 301 5.89 -3.53 -9.09
N GLY A 302 5.51 -3.42 -7.81
CA GLY A 302 4.80 -4.47 -7.08
C GLY A 302 3.38 -4.75 -7.60
N LEU A 303 2.77 -3.81 -8.32
CA LEU A 303 1.51 -4.02 -9.03
C LEU A 303 1.74 -4.67 -10.41
N ILE A 304 2.58 -4.06 -11.26
CA ILE A 304 2.68 -4.41 -12.68
C ILE A 304 3.43 -5.70 -12.90
N ILE A 305 4.55 -5.92 -12.21
CA ILE A 305 5.40 -7.09 -12.47
C ILE A 305 4.68 -8.39 -12.14
N PRO A 306 4.00 -8.55 -11.00
CA PRO A 306 3.23 -9.76 -10.74
C PRO A 306 2.03 -9.94 -11.68
N LEU A 307 1.32 -8.85 -12.04
CA LEU A 307 0.19 -8.95 -12.97
C LEU A 307 0.63 -9.36 -14.36
N LEU A 308 1.54 -8.61 -14.97
CA LEU A 308 1.94 -8.80 -16.36
C LEU A 308 2.99 -9.91 -16.53
N GLY A 309 3.98 -9.97 -15.63
CA GLY A 309 5.12 -10.88 -15.77
C GLY A 309 4.88 -12.26 -15.18
N LEU A 310 4.09 -12.36 -14.10
CA LEU A 310 3.90 -13.60 -13.36
C LEU A 310 2.47 -14.15 -13.48
N GLY A 311 1.70 -13.67 -14.47
CA GLY A 311 0.35 -14.17 -14.76
C GLY A 311 -0.67 -13.90 -13.66
N GLY A 312 -0.47 -12.86 -12.85
CA GLY A 312 -1.38 -12.47 -11.77
C GLY A 312 -1.17 -13.25 -10.46
N VAL A 313 0.02 -13.79 -10.24
CA VAL A 313 0.38 -14.38 -8.94
C VAL A 313 0.77 -13.25 -7.96
N ALA A 314 0.03 -13.11 -6.85
CA ALA A 314 0.14 -11.99 -5.91
C ALA A 314 1.42 -12.07 -5.05
N ILE A 315 2.60 -12.01 -5.68
CA ILE A 315 3.90 -12.06 -4.98
C ILE A 315 4.35 -10.66 -4.57
N GLY A 316 4.71 -10.51 -3.32
CA GLY A 316 5.19 -9.27 -2.73
C GLY A 316 4.13 -8.49 -1.96
N GLY A 317 4.60 -7.54 -1.13
CA GLY A 317 3.74 -6.82 -0.19
C GLY A 317 2.65 -5.97 -0.85
N VAL A 318 2.90 -5.42 -2.04
CA VAL A 318 1.94 -4.58 -2.77
C VAL A 318 0.86 -5.43 -3.44
N ALA A 319 1.26 -6.48 -4.17
CA ALA A 319 0.32 -7.39 -4.83
C ALA A 319 -0.55 -8.18 -3.84
N ALA A 320 0.03 -8.58 -2.72
CA ALA A 320 -0.67 -9.28 -1.65
C ALA A 320 -1.42 -8.35 -0.69
N GLY A 321 -1.15 -7.05 -0.70
CA GLY A 321 -1.75 -6.03 0.16
C GLY A 321 -2.68 -5.08 -0.61
N PRO A 322 -2.28 -3.81 -0.83
CA PRO A 322 -3.17 -2.78 -1.37
C PRO A 322 -3.75 -3.11 -2.75
N ALA A 323 -3.01 -3.77 -3.62
CA ALA A 323 -3.47 -4.17 -4.95
C ALA A 323 -4.15 -5.56 -5.01
N ALA A 324 -4.28 -6.24 -3.88
CA ALA A 324 -4.83 -7.60 -3.82
C ALA A 324 -6.16 -7.85 -4.55
N PRO A 325 -7.12 -6.90 -4.61
CA PRO A 325 -8.36 -7.10 -5.35
C PRO A 325 -8.16 -7.40 -6.84
N LEU A 326 -7.06 -6.96 -7.43
CA LEU A 326 -6.75 -7.20 -8.84
C LEU A 326 -6.19 -8.61 -9.09
N PHE A 327 -5.65 -9.23 -8.05
CA PHE A 327 -5.06 -10.57 -8.06
C PHE A 327 -6.02 -11.64 -7.52
N ALA A 328 -7.06 -11.22 -6.80
CA ALA A 328 -8.01 -12.11 -6.18
C ALA A 328 -8.80 -12.91 -7.23
N THR A 329 -9.06 -14.18 -6.90
CA THR A 329 -9.87 -15.07 -7.71
C THR A 329 -11.36 -14.91 -7.42
N ALA A 330 -11.72 -14.55 -6.21
CA ALA A 330 -13.08 -14.31 -5.77
C ALA A 330 -13.24 -12.84 -5.35
N PRO A 331 -14.44 -12.26 -5.45
CA PRO A 331 -15.69 -12.91 -5.89
C PRO A 331 -15.89 -12.90 -7.40
N ARG A 332 -15.08 -12.20 -8.19
CA ARG A 332 -15.31 -12.01 -9.62
C ARG A 332 -14.25 -12.66 -10.52
N PHE A 333 -13.02 -12.75 -10.07
CA PHE A 333 -11.92 -13.37 -10.81
C PHE A 333 -11.68 -14.77 -10.26
N GLU A 334 -11.66 -15.77 -11.12
CA GLU A 334 -11.37 -17.17 -10.77
C GLU A 334 -9.91 -17.51 -11.05
N ILE A 335 -9.41 -18.59 -10.44
CA ILE A 335 -8.08 -19.12 -10.78
C ILE A 335 -8.03 -19.40 -12.28
N GLY A 336 -7.06 -18.79 -12.97
CA GLY A 336 -6.96 -18.89 -14.43
C GLY A 336 -7.78 -17.83 -15.19
N ASN A 337 -8.54 -16.97 -14.52
CA ASN A 337 -9.29 -15.86 -15.13
C ASN A 337 -9.20 -14.59 -14.29
N ASN A 338 -8.00 -14.28 -13.81
CA ASN A 338 -7.74 -13.05 -13.08
C ASN A 338 -7.52 -11.85 -14.04
N LEU A 339 -7.34 -10.66 -13.50
CA LEU A 339 -7.15 -9.43 -14.27
C LEU A 339 -5.99 -9.55 -15.28
N ALA A 340 -4.93 -10.29 -14.93
CA ALA A 340 -3.76 -10.49 -15.80
C ALA A 340 -4.12 -11.15 -17.13
N GLN A 341 -5.08 -12.07 -17.14
CA GLN A 341 -5.50 -12.78 -18.35
C GLN A 341 -6.49 -11.99 -19.21
N LEU A 342 -7.16 -11.01 -18.62
CA LEU A 342 -8.12 -10.14 -19.29
C LEU A 342 -7.46 -8.93 -19.97
N MET A 343 -6.13 -8.74 -19.78
CA MET A 343 -5.39 -7.59 -20.29
C MET A 343 -4.27 -8.00 -21.23
N THR A 344 -4.07 -7.21 -22.27
CA THR A 344 -2.95 -7.33 -23.21
C THR A 344 -1.84 -6.33 -22.90
N LEU A 345 -0.63 -6.54 -23.41
CA LEU A 345 0.49 -5.61 -23.21
C LEU A 345 0.16 -4.15 -23.58
N PRO A 346 -0.50 -3.84 -24.73
CA PRO A 346 -0.94 -2.47 -25.01
C PRO A 346 -1.86 -1.89 -23.93
N ASN A 347 -2.71 -2.73 -23.32
CA ASN A 347 -3.59 -2.27 -22.23
C ASN A 347 -2.78 -1.83 -21.01
N TYR A 348 -1.75 -2.58 -20.60
CA TYR A 348 -0.87 -2.18 -19.50
C TYR A 348 -0.17 -0.85 -19.77
N ILE A 349 0.26 -0.61 -21.00
CA ILE A 349 0.91 0.65 -21.40
C ILE A 349 -0.11 1.80 -21.36
N ILE A 350 -1.19 1.69 -22.13
CA ILE A 350 -2.16 2.79 -22.31
C ILE A 350 -2.84 3.14 -20.98
N PHE A 351 -3.41 2.14 -20.32
CA PHE A 351 -4.17 2.36 -19.09
C PHE A 351 -3.28 2.62 -17.87
N GLY A 352 -2.03 2.16 -17.89
CA GLY A 352 -1.02 2.54 -16.92
C GLY A 352 -0.69 4.03 -16.99
N PHE A 353 -0.46 4.57 -18.19
CA PHE A 353 -0.24 6.02 -18.35
C PHE A 353 -1.50 6.84 -18.07
N ILE A 354 -2.70 6.35 -18.40
CA ILE A 354 -3.96 7.01 -18.02
C ILE A 354 -4.07 7.10 -16.49
N GLY A 355 -3.79 6.01 -15.78
CA GLY A 355 -3.78 5.98 -14.31
C GLY A 355 -2.76 6.95 -13.72
N LEU A 356 -1.50 6.88 -14.17
CA LEU A 356 -0.43 7.76 -13.71
C LEU A 356 -0.80 9.24 -13.89
N ILE A 357 -1.21 9.63 -15.09
CA ILE A 357 -1.56 11.02 -15.41
C ILE A 357 -2.80 11.43 -14.61
N GLY A 358 -3.84 10.59 -14.53
CA GLY A 358 -5.08 10.84 -13.81
C GLY A 358 -4.86 11.09 -12.32
N GLY A 359 -4.03 10.28 -11.66
CA GLY A 359 -3.64 10.48 -10.27
C GLY A 359 -2.77 11.71 -10.06
N ALA A 360 -1.72 11.86 -10.88
CA ALA A 360 -0.75 12.95 -10.72
C ALA A 360 -1.35 14.33 -11.01
N ILE A 361 -2.23 14.46 -12.02
CA ILE A 361 -2.79 15.75 -12.43
C ILE A 361 -3.66 16.40 -11.33
N ILE A 362 -4.17 15.61 -10.41
CA ILE A 362 -4.94 16.08 -9.26
C ILE A 362 -4.02 16.28 -8.05
N ALA A 363 -3.31 15.25 -7.64
CA ALA A 363 -2.54 15.25 -6.40
C ALA A 363 -1.37 16.24 -6.43
N TYR A 364 -0.65 16.29 -7.55
CA TYR A 364 0.56 17.10 -7.64
C TYR A 364 0.32 18.60 -7.57
N PRO A 365 -0.62 19.23 -8.30
CA PRO A 365 -0.94 20.64 -8.13
C PRO A 365 -1.45 20.97 -6.72
N ILE A 366 -2.26 20.10 -6.11
CA ILE A 366 -2.73 20.29 -4.73
C ILE A 366 -1.53 20.32 -3.78
N ALA A 367 -0.62 19.36 -3.88
CA ALA A 367 0.60 19.31 -3.08
C ALA A 367 1.46 20.57 -3.27
N MET A 368 1.61 21.07 -4.49
CA MET A 368 2.48 22.19 -4.80
C MET A 368 1.91 23.56 -4.41
N HIS A 369 0.58 23.75 -4.42
CA HIS A 369 -0.06 25.06 -4.22
C HIS A 369 -0.94 25.15 -2.99
N LYS A 370 -1.54 24.04 -2.55
CA LYS A 370 -2.60 24.04 -1.55
C LYS A 370 -2.29 23.17 -0.34
N ALA A 371 -1.04 22.65 -0.22
CA ALA A 371 -0.63 21.75 0.83
C ALA A 371 -1.06 22.23 2.23
N ARG A 372 -0.74 23.47 2.61
CA ARG A 372 -1.11 24.02 3.91
C ARG A 372 -2.62 24.07 4.11
N ALA A 373 -3.36 24.66 3.17
CA ALA A 373 -4.80 24.85 3.29
C ALA A 373 -5.55 23.51 3.41
N TRP A 374 -5.13 22.51 2.63
CA TRP A 374 -5.72 21.17 2.71
C TRP A 374 -5.34 20.44 3.98
N THR A 375 -4.10 20.56 4.46
CA THR A 375 -3.70 19.99 5.77
C THR A 375 -4.53 20.62 6.89
N GLU A 376 -4.68 21.93 6.92
CA GLU A 376 -5.48 22.63 7.93
C GLU A 376 -6.95 22.19 7.87
N LEU A 377 -7.53 22.11 6.66
CA LEU A 377 -8.89 21.65 6.46
C LEU A 377 -9.09 20.21 6.98
N MET A 378 -8.17 19.29 6.65
CA MET A 378 -8.26 17.88 7.05
C MET A 378 -8.12 17.71 8.56
N LEU A 379 -7.15 18.38 9.18
CA LEU A 379 -6.97 18.33 10.64
C LEU A 379 -8.18 18.88 11.41
N ARG A 380 -8.95 19.82 10.82
CA ARG A 380 -10.16 20.39 11.44
C ARG A 380 -11.43 19.58 11.13
N ALA A 381 -11.53 19.01 9.92
CA ALA A 381 -12.79 18.46 9.40
C ALA A 381 -12.93 16.95 9.65
N ILE A 382 -11.84 16.21 9.70
CA ILE A 382 -11.87 14.74 9.77
C ILE A 382 -11.09 14.29 10.99
N SER A 383 -11.79 13.69 11.95
CA SER A 383 -11.11 12.98 13.02
C SER A 383 -10.63 11.62 12.54
N HIS A 384 -9.48 11.19 13.03
CA HIS A 384 -8.90 9.87 12.73
C HIS A 384 -9.87 8.74 13.11
N GLU A 385 -10.59 8.89 14.22
CA GLU A 385 -11.57 7.93 14.72
C GLU A 385 -12.77 7.78 13.77
N ALA A 386 -13.24 8.90 13.18
CA ALA A 386 -14.33 8.86 12.21
C ALA A 386 -13.92 8.10 10.93
N LEU A 387 -12.68 8.28 10.48
CA LEU A 387 -12.11 7.56 9.34
C LEU A 387 -12.02 6.06 9.63
N ILE A 388 -11.45 5.68 10.78
CA ILE A 388 -11.39 4.28 11.24
C ILE A 388 -12.78 3.67 11.30
N GLY A 389 -13.74 4.38 11.91
CA GLY A 389 -15.12 3.92 12.02
C GLY A 389 -15.78 3.68 10.67
N ALA A 390 -15.56 4.58 9.70
CA ALA A 390 -16.10 4.45 8.35
C ALA A 390 -15.51 3.23 7.61
N PHE A 391 -14.20 3.02 7.68
CA PHE A 391 -13.55 1.86 7.04
C PHE A 391 -13.92 0.54 7.72
N CYS A 392 -13.99 0.49 9.05
CA CYS A 392 -14.47 -0.70 9.77
C CYS A 392 -15.91 -1.04 9.38
N GLY A 393 -16.80 -0.03 9.29
CA GLY A 393 -18.17 -0.22 8.85
C GLY A 393 -18.28 -0.75 7.43
N LEU A 394 -17.47 -0.21 6.51
CA LEU A 394 -17.42 -0.67 5.12
C LEU A 394 -16.96 -2.14 5.03
N ILE A 395 -15.95 -2.53 5.80
CA ILE A 395 -15.43 -3.90 5.78
C ILE A 395 -16.42 -4.88 6.38
N VAL A 396 -17.12 -4.50 7.46
CA VAL A 396 -18.22 -5.31 8.02
C VAL A 396 -19.31 -5.52 6.97
N MET A 397 -19.65 -4.47 6.22
CA MET A 397 -20.64 -4.57 5.14
C MET A 397 -20.18 -5.50 4.02
N LEU A 398 -18.91 -5.43 3.59
CA LEU A 398 -18.35 -6.31 2.56
C LEU A 398 -18.27 -7.77 3.01
N ALA A 399 -17.89 -8.01 4.26
CA ALA A 399 -17.86 -9.36 4.84
C ALA A 399 -19.28 -9.95 4.96
N PHE A 400 -20.25 -9.11 5.33
CA PHE A 400 -21.68 -9.52 5.33
C PHE A 400 -22.18 -9.82 3.93
N TYR A 401 -21.79 -9.03 2.94
CA TYR A 401 -22.17 -9.26 1.53
C TYR A 401 -21.64 -10.60 1.00
N GLU A 402 -20.41 -10.99 1.40
CA GLU A 402 -19.77 -12.23 0.96
C GLU A 402 -20.42 -13.49 1.57
N ALA A 403 -20.57 -13.53 2.90
CA ALA A 403 -20.99 -14.75 3.61
C ALA A 403 -21.95 -14.46 4.80
N GLY A 404 -22.72 -13.38 4.72
CA GLY A 404 -23.70 -13.01 5.76
C GLY A 404 -23.04 -12.78 7.12
N ILE A 405 -23.75 -13.13 8.19
CA ILE A 405 -23.26 -13.00 9.56
C ILE A 405 -21.99 -13.81 9.79
N LEU A 406 -21.87 -14.99 9.17
CA LEU A 406 -20.67 -15.82 9.27
C LEU A 406 -19.44 -15.07 8.77
N GLY A 407 -19.53 -14.39 7.62
CA GLY A 407 -18.46 -13.57 7.06
C GLY A 407 -17.99 -12.49 8.04
N VAL A 408 -18.94 -11.81 8.69
CA VAL A 408 -18.62 -10.78 9.71
C VAL A 408 -17.87 -11.38 10.90
N PHE A 409 -18.34 -12.53 11.41
CA PHE A 409 -17.64 -13.22 12.52
C PHE A 409 -16.23 -13.66 12.13
N LEU A 410 -16.06 -14.18 10.93
CA LEU A 410 -14.74 -14.58 10.43
C LEU A 410 -13.81 -13.37 10.30
N ALA A 411 -14.30 -12.25 9.75
CA ALA A 411 -13.53 -11.02 9.62
C ALA A 411 -13.10 -10.45 10.97
N ILE A 412 -14.00 -10.38 11.93
CA ILE A 412 -13.69 -9.90 13.30
C ILE A 412 -12.70 -10.85 13.98
N THR A 413 -12.89 -12.15 13.85
CA THR A 413 -12.04 -13.16 14.52
C THR A 413 -10.60 -13.09 14.02
N ILE A 414 -10.41 -13.08 12.68
CA ILE A 414 -9.06 -12.97 12.13
C ILE A 414 -8.46 -11.57 12.36
N GLY A 415 -9.29 -10.52 12.34
CA GLY A 415 -8.87 -9.17 12.63
C GLY A 415 -8.34 -9.01 14.05
N LEU A 416 -9.01 -9.59 15.05
CA LEU A 416 -8.53 -9.60 16.44
C LEU A 416 -7.19 -10.30 16.59
N VAL A 417 -7.04 -11.50 16.00
CA VAL A 417 -5.79 -12.26 16.08
C VAL A 417 -4.68 -11.55 15.29
N GLY A 418 -4.97 -11.10 14.08
CA GLY A 418 -4.02 -10.36 13.24
C GLY A 418 -3.60 -9.04 13.87
N GLY A 419 -4.54 -8.29 14.42
CA GLY A 419 -4.29 -7.05 15.16
C GLY A 419 -3.46 -7.27 16.43
N PHE A 420 -3.74 -8.33 17.17
CA PHE A 420 -2.93 -8.74 18.31
C PHE A 420 -1.48 -9.07 17.91
N LEU A 421 -1.29 -9.87 16.87
CA LEU A 421 0.03 -10.19 16.32
C LEU A 421 0.77 -8.93 15.86
N HIS A 422 0.06 -8.01 15.22
CA HIS A 422 0.64 -6.74 14.76
C HIS A 422 1.06 -5.85 15.93
N THR A 423 0.15 -5.59 16.86
CA THR A 423 0.34 -4.58 17.90
C THR A 423 1.26 -5.07 19.03
N VAL A 424 1.15 -6.36 19.42
CA VAL A 424 1.91 -6.91 20.55
C VAL A 424 3.25 -7.51 20.12
N PHE A 425 3.27 -8.22 18.99
CA PHE A 425 4.48 -8.90 18.51
C PHE A 425 5.17 -8.23 17.34
N GLY A 426 4.61 -7.13 16.81
CA GLY A 426 5.19 -6.42 15.68
C GLY A 426 5.12 -7.18 14.35
N VAL A 427 4.23 -8.18 14.24
CA VAL A 427 4.05 -8.95 13.00
C VAL A 427 3.30 -8.10 11.98
N HIS A 428 4.03 -7.50 11.06
CA HIS A 428 3.49 -6.58 10.08
C HIS A 428 2.36 -7.20 9.24
N THR A 429 1.35 -6.42 8.88
CA THR A 429 0.19 -6.86 8.09
C THR A 429 0.60 -7.52 6.76
N GLY A 430 1.66 -7.05 6.11
CA GLY A 430 2.22 -7.66 4.91
C GLY A 430 2.68 -9.12 5.09
N VAL A 431 3.21 -9.46 6.29
CA VAL A 431 3.55 -10.86 6.64
C VAL A 431 2.28 -11.70 6.73
N GLN A 432 1.21 -11.13 7.32
CA GLN A 432 -0.07 -11.79 7.48
C GLN A 432 -0.74 -12.07 6.12
N PHE A 433 -0.68 -11.13 5.17
CA PHE A 433 -1.17 -11.33 3.80
C PHE A 433 -0.38 -12.40 3.06
N MET A 434 0.95 -12.36 3.11
CA MET A 434 1.76 -13.40 2.49
C MET A 434 1.49 -14.77 3.12
N THR A 435 1.26 -14.81 4.44
CA THR A 435 0.86 -16.04 5.14
C THR A 435 -0.51 -16.53 4.68
N TYR A 436 -1.46 -15.63 4.39
CA TYR A 436 -2.77 -16.01 3.84
C TYR A 436 -2.60 -16.78 2.53
N TYR A 437 -1.82 -16.25 1.57
CA TYR A 437 -1.58 -16.93 0.29
C TYR A 437 -0.77 -18.22 0.43
N ALA A 438 0.12 -18.30 1.42
CA ALA A 438 0.94 -19.48 1.71
C ALA A 438 0.18 -20.55 2.52
N SER A 439 -0.91 -20.19 3.20
CA SER A 439 -1.51 -20.98 4.28
C SER A 439 -1.95 -22.39 3.84
N ALA A 440 -2.56 -22.52 2.68
CA ALA A 440 -3.01 -23.82 2.16
C ALA A 440 -1.83 -24.78 1.91
N TRP A 441 -0.76 -24.25 1.30
CA TRP A 441 0.45 -25.04 1.05
C TRP A 441 1.16 -25.43 2.36
N ILE A 442 1.33 -24.50 3.30
CA ILE A 442 1.95 -24.75 4.60
C ILE A 442 1.21 -25.87 5.34
N VAL A 443 -0.12 -25.77 5.44
CA VAL A 443 -0.92 -26.77 6.17
C VAL A 443 -0.87 -28.12 5.46
N THR A 444 -0.89 -28.17 4.13
CA THR A 444 -0.72 -29.40 3.36
C THR A 444 0.62 -30.06 3.66
N GLN A 445 1.73 -29.30 3.70
CA GLN A 445 3.04 -29.85 4.04
C GLN A 445 3.10 -30.35 5.48
N LEU A 446 2.49 -29.65 6.44
CA LEU A 446 2.41 -30.10 7.83
C LEU A 446 1.66 -31.43 7.98
N ILE A 447 0.54 -31.60 7.26
CA ILE A 447 -0.23 -32.85 7.24
C ILE A 447 0.63 -33.96 6.64
N THR A 448 1.34 -33.69 5.55
CA THR A 448 2.24 -34.67 4.91
C THR A 448 3.35 -35.15 5.87
N ILE A 449 4.01 -34.17 6.52
CA ILE A 449 5.06 -34.45 7.51
C ILE A 449 4.49 -35.30 8.68
N ALA A 450 3.32 -34.89 9.21
CA ALA A 450 2.67 -35.64 10.28
C ALA A 450 2.27 -37.06 9.87
N GLY A 451 1.92 -37.26 8.60
CA GLY A 451 1.66 -38.61 8.03
C GLY A 451 2.90 -39.49 7.86
N ILE A 452 4.07 -38.89 7.63
CA ILE A 452 5.36 -39.60 7.52
C ILE A 452 5.88 -40.03 8.90
N ILE A 453 5.59 -39.24 9.94
CA ILE A 453 6.06 -39.52 11.32
C ILE A 453 5.23 -40.59 12.01
N LYS A 454 4.02 -40.90 11.51
CA LYS A 454 3.18 -42.03 11.98
C LYS A 454 3.59 -43.33 11.36
#